data_8981f9a0466e483e687c86933fe3ca7e
#
_entry.id   8981f9a0466e483e687c86933fe3ca7e
#
_cell.length_a   1.000
_cell.length_b   1.000
_cell.length_c   1.000
_cell.angle_alpha   90.00
_cell.angle_beta   90.00
_cell.angle_gamma   90.00
#
_symmetry.space_group_name_H-M   'P 1'
#
loop_
_entity.id
_entity.type
_entity.pdbx_description
1 polymer ?
#
loop_
_entity_poly.entity_id
_entity_poly.type
_entity_poly.pdbx_seq_one_letter_code
_entity_poly.pdbx_strand_id
1 'polypeptide(L)'
;MRPYFFLLLFLSASLLAQNPTIQKSNTTENLRGVSVLSGEVAWASGTHGTYLRTTDGGNSWQAAQVPGAEALDFRDVEAFNADLAYLLSAGSGELSRIYKTTDAGKSWTLQFTNKDPKGFFDCMAFWNRDRGIAVGDPVADNSGKLKFELIATEDGGKNWKPIPPDSIPPAIVGEGAFAASGTCIAVQGSANVWFATGGKVARVFRSTDAGKTWSVADTPISHGPDSTGIFSIAFRDAIHGVIAGGDYKHPEQDGPHLACSNDGGLTWILSTSAPQTYFSAVAFAKPSSESGAILVVGSFRSAYEDDIAKTSSAKASGQKSWDWNLNAVSVSATGEAIAVGPKGLIVGIPPAR
;
A
#
# COMPACT_ATOMS: atom_id res chain seq x y z
N MET A 1 -19.76 -29.60 61.41
CA MET A 1 -19.73 -28.78 60.21
C MET A 1 -18.31 -28.72 59.66
N ARG A 2 -18.03 -29.37 58.54
CA ARG A 2 -16.72 -29.31 57.85
C ARG A 2 -16.82 -28.29 56.72
N PRO A 3 -15.93 -27.32 56.56
CA PRO A 3 -15.95 -26.42 55.42
C PRO A 3 -15.35 -27.13 54.20
N TYR A 4 -16.11 -27.14 53.10
CA TYR A 4 -15.63 -27.52 51.79
C TYR A 4 -14.86 -26.34 51.18
N PHE A 5 -13.54 -26.48 50.97
CA PHE A 5 -12.72 -25.57 50.22
C PHE A 5 -12.90 -25.88 48.73
N PHE A 6 -13.57 -24.99 48.00
CA PHE A 6 -13.60 -25.05 46.54
C PHE A 6 -12.29 -24.42 46.01
N LEU A 7 -11.43 -25.26 45.48
CA LEU A 7 -10.22 -24.83 44.78
C LEU A 7 -10.61 -24.43 43.35
N LEU A 8 -10.73 -23.14 43.09
CA LEU A 8 -10.87 -22.58 41.73
C LEU A 8 -9.49 -22.68 41.01
N LEU A 9 -9.35 -23.68 40.15
CA LEU A 9 -8.26 -23.74 39.20
C LEU A 9 -8.47 -22.64 38.13
N PHE A 10 -7.77 -21.55 38.24
CA PHE A 10 -7.56 -20.62 37.13
C PHE A 10 -6.67 -21.29 36.08
N LEU A 11 -7.26 -21.87 35.03
CA LEU A 11 -6.51 -22.16 33.80
C LEU A 11 -6.08 -20.82 33.19
N SER A 12 -4.86 -20.40 33.43
CA SER A 12 -4.20 -19.37 32.66
C SER A 12 -3.94 -19.94 31.25
N ALA A 13 -4.85 -19.71 30.33
CA ALA A 13 -4.58 -19.92 28.91
C ALA A 13 -3.41 -18.97 28.56
N SER A 14 -2.22 -19.51 28.44
CA SER A 14 -1.07 -18.83 27.84
C SER A 14 -1.47 -18.51 26.41
N LEU A 15 -1.90 -17.26 26.16
CA LEU A 15 -2.10 -16.74 24.82
C LEU A 15 -0.70 -16.63 24.18
N LEU A 16 -0.25 -17.71 23.54
CA LEU A 16 0.93 -17.70 22.70
C LEU A 16 0.73 -16.66 21.59
N ALA A 17 1.64 -15.71 21.49
CA ALA A 17 1.67 -14.80 20.35
C ALA A 17 1.79 -15.66 19.09
N GLN A 18 0.74 -15.64 18.25
CA GLN A 18 0.73 -16.41 17.00
C GLN A 18 1.83 -15.83 16.10
N ASN A 19 2.67 -16.71 15.55
CA ASN A 19 3.67 -16.32 14.55
C ASN A 19 2.98 -16.12 13.18
N PRO A 20 3.55 -15.28 12.32
CA PRO A 20 3.11 -15.20 10.93
C PRO A 20 3.15 -16.56 10.24
N THR A 21 2.18 -16.82 9.36
CA THR A 21 2.01 -18.12 8.69
C THR A 21 2.02 -17.96 7.18
N ILE A 22 2.73 -18.87 6.48
CA ILE A 22 2.69 -18.95 5.02
C ILE A 22 1.38 -19.61 4.60
N GLN A 23 0.65 -18.96 3.69
CA GLN A 23 -0.62 -19.43 3.14
C GLN A 23 -0.40 -19.97 1.71
N LYS A 24 -1.18 -20.97 1.30
CA LYS A 24 -1.09 -21.58 -0.02
C LYS A 24 -1.85 -20.73 -1.05
N SER A 25 -1.16 -20.01 -1.91
CA SER A 25 -1.76 -19.14 -2.94
C SER A 25 -2.33 -19.87 -4.17
N ASN A 26 -1.88 -21.08 -4.46
CA ASN A 26 -2.20 -21.84 -5.68
C ASN A 26 -1.72 -21.17 -6.99
N THR A 27 -0.72 -20.31 -6.91
CA THR A 27 -0.05 -19.68 -8.07
C THR A 27 1.45 -19.56 -7.83
N THR A 28 2.22 -19.40 -8.91
CA THR A 28 3.66 -19.05 -8.86
C THR A 28 3.93 -17.65 -9.37
N GLU A 29 2.88 -16.86 -9.63
CA GLU A 29 3.00 -15.50 -10.12
C GLU A 29 3.60 -14.56 -9.05
N ASN A 30 4.22 -13.46 -9.49
CA ASN A 30 4.68 -12.43 -8.57
C ASN A 30 3.48 -11.62 -8.12
N LEU A 31 3.13 -11.75 -6.83
CA LEU A 31 2.05 -10.97 -6.22
C LEU A 31 2.57 -9.58 -5.89
N ARG A 32 1.78 -8.53 -6.23
CA ARG A 32 2.20 -7.13 -6.20
C ARG A 32 1.33 -6.25 -5.35
N GLY A 33 0.02 -6.48 -5.33
CA GLY A 33 -0.96 -5.74 -4.54
C GLY A 33 -1.73 -6.67 -3.60
N VAL A 34 -2.22 -6.13 -2.48
CA VAL A 34 -3.08 -6.84 -1.53
C VAL A 34 -4.02 -5.88 -0.82
N SER A 35 -5.29 -6.28 -0.68
CA SER A 35 -6.34 -5.53 0.02
C SER A 35 -7.03 -6.45 1.02
N VAL A 36 -6.85 -6.18 2.33
CA VAL A 36 -7.41 -6.95 3.44
C VAL A 36 -8.61 -6.20 4.02
N LEU A 37 -9.78 -6.81 3.96
CA LEU A 37 -11.04 -6.20 4.40
C LEU A 37 -11.43 -6.60 5.81
N SER A 38 -11.13 -7.85 6.17
CA SER A 38 -11.43 -8.44 7.47
C SER A 38 -10.53 -9.64 7.71
N GLY A 39 -10.67 -10.26 8.89
CA GLY A 39 -10.01 -11.55 9.18
C GLY A 39 -10.42 -12.70 8.24
N GLU A 40 -11.48 -12.55 7.44
CA GLU A 40 -11.95 -13.57 6.51
C GLU A 40 -11.70 -13.22 5.04
N VAL A 41 -11.86 -11.94 4.66
CA VAL A 41 -11.90 -11.53 3.25
C VAL A 41 -10.67 -10.71 2.89
N ALA A 42 -9.96 -11.18 1.87
CA ALA A 42 -8.86 -10.45 1.25
C ALA A 42 -8.75 -10.76 -0.26
N TRP A 43 -8.15 -9.82 -0.97
CA TRP A 43 -7.80 -9.92 -2.38
C TRP A 43 -6.31 -9.66 -2.57
N ALA A 44 -5.73 -10.27 -3.60
CA ALA A 44 -4.37 -10.00 -4.05
C ALA A 44 -4.30 -9.92 -5.57
N SER A 45 -3.28 -9.23 -6.09
CA SER A 45 -3.05 -9.06 -7.51
C SER A 45 -1.59 -9.32 -7.88
N GLY A 46 -1.30 -9.60 -9.15
CA GLY A 46 0.05 -9.91 -9.59
C GLY A 46 0.23 -9.92 -11.11
N THR A 47 1.36 -10.48 -11.51
CA THR A 47 1.77 -10.61 -12.91
C THR A 47 0.82 -11.47 -13.73
N HIS A 48 0.90 -11.34 -15.07
CA HIS A 48 0.13 -12.11 -16.06
C HIS A 48 -1.40 -12.06 -15.83
N GLY A 49 -1.93 -10.87 -15.51
CA GLY A 49 -3.37 -10.69 -15.30
C GLY A 49 -3.93 -11.41 -14.09
N THR A 50 -3.07 -11.81 -13.14
CA THR A 50 -3.47 -12.64 -11.99
C THR A 50 -4.15 -11.83 -10.89
N TYR A 51 -5.22 -12.40 -10.35
CA TYR A 51 -5.81 -11.97 -9.08
C TYR A 51 -6.10 -13.19 -8.20
N LEU A 52 -6.15 -12.96 -6.91
CA LEU A 52 -6.50 -13.97 -5.92
C LEU A 52 -7.55 -13.41 -4.95
N ARG A 53 -8.35 -14.32 -4.40
CA ARG A 53 -9.36 -13.99 -3.40
C ARG A 53 -9.46 -15.08 -2.35
N THR A 54 -9.62 -14.69 -1.08
CA THR A 54 -10.00 -15.55 0.04
C THR A 54 -11.26 -15.03 0.72
N THR A 55 -12.03 -15.94 1.32
CA THR A 55 -13.20 -15.64 2.16
C THR A 55 -13.20 -16.47 3.44
N ASP A 56 -12.07 -17.06 3.78
CA ASP A 56 -11.89 -17.95 4.93
C ASP A 56 -10.59 -17.65 5.69
N GLY A 57 -10.12 -16.38 5.64
CA GLY A 57 -8.92 -15.92 6.34
C GLY A 57 -7.63 -16.46 5.76
N GLY A 58 -7.64 -16.86 4.48
CA GLY A 58 -6.46 -17.41 3.80
C GLY A 58 -6.23 -18.90 4.04
N ASN A 59 -7.20 -19.62 4.65
CA ASN A 59 -7.19 -21.09 4.69
C ASN A 59 -7.22 -21.66 3.27
N SER A 60 -7.94 -20.97 2.37
CA SER A 60 -7.90 -21.23 0.93
C SER A 60 -7.87 -19.93 0.12
N TRP A 61 -7.11 -19.95 -0.99
CA TRP A 61 -7.05 -18.88 -1.97
C TRP A 61 -7.51 -19.38 -3.33
N GLN A 62 -8.42 -18.66 -3.95
CA GLN A 62 -8.84 -18.85 -5.33
C GLN A 62 -7.98 -17.95 -6.20
N ALA A 63 -7.11 -18.54 -7.02
CA ALA A 63 -6.28 -17.83 -7.99
C ALA A 63 -6.87 -17.97 -9.38
N ALA A 64 -6.95 -16.86 -10.14
CA ALA A 64 -7.41 -16.82 -11.51
C ALA A 64 -6.76 -15.66 -12.28
N GLN A 65 -7.00 -15.59 -13.57
CA GLN A 65 -6.57 -14.50 -14.45
C GLN A 65 -7.80 -13.74 -14.97
N VAL A 66 -7.65 -12.44 -15.16
CA VAL A 66 -8.65 -11.62 -15.85
C VAL A 66 -8.59 -11.95 -17.34
N PRO A 67 -9.67 -12.46 -17.96
CA PRO A 67 -9.66 -12.84 -19.37
C PRO A 67 -9.28 -11.69 -20.29
N GLY A 68 -8.30 -11.88 -21.17
CA GLY A 68 -7.78 -10.87 -22.09
C GLY A 68 -6.80 -9.87 -21.46
N ALA A 69 -6.37 -10.13 -20.22
CA ALA A 69 -5.40 -9.32 -19.48
C ALA A 69 -4.10 -10.09 -19.15
N GLU A 70 -3.85 -11.21 -19.80
CA GLU A 70 -2.72 -12.13 -19.50
C GLU A 70 -1.34 -11.49 -19.71
N ALA A 71 -1.28 -10.39 -20.46
CA ALA A 71 -0.05 -9.61 -20.65
C ALA A 71 0.12 -8.48 -19.61
N LEU A 72 -0.84 -8.27 -18.71
CA LEU A 72 -0.84 -7.16 -17.77
C LEU A 72 -0.21 -7.56 -16.43
N ASP A 73 0.45 -6.59 -15.81
CA ASP A 73 1.00 -6.68 -14.45
C ASP A 73 0.09 -5.86 -13.51
N PHE A 74 -0.80 -6.53 -12.79
CA PHE A 74 -1.67 -5.88 -11.80
C PHE A 74 -0.90 -5.58 -10.53
N ARG A 75 -0.54 -4.32 -10.36
CA ARG A 75 0.27 -3.84 -9.23
C ARG A 75 -0.53 -3.28 -8.08
N ASP A 76 -1.83 -3.10 -8.29
CA ASP A 76 -2.71 -2.58 -7.27
C ASP A 76 -4.05 -3.32 -7.28
N VAL A 77 -4.64 -3.51 -6.09
CA VAL A 77 -5.98 -4.05 -5.89
C VAL A 77 -6.68 -3.32 -4.75
N GLU A 78 -7.84 -2.77 -5.06
CA GLU A 78 -8.70 -2.11 -4.08
C GLU A 78 -10.03 -2.87 -3.97
N ALA A 79 -10.30 -3.46 -2.82
CA ALA A 79 -11.50 -4.25 -2.59
C ALA A 79 -12.41 -3.61 -1.54
N PHE A 80 -13.73 -3.85 -1.66
CA PHE A 80 -14.75 -3.30 -0.76
C PHE A 80 -15.55 -4.37 -0.03
N ASN A 81 -15.58 -5.55 -0.59
CA ASN A 81 -16.17 -6.75 0.00
C ASN A 81 -15.70 -7.99 -0.79
N ALA A 82 -16.30 -9.14 -0.49
CA ALA A 82 -15.97 -10.39 -1.16
C ALA A 82 -16.30 -10.40 -2.67
N ASP A 83 -17.15 -9.49 -3.17
CA ASP A 83 -17.66 -9.50 -4.54
C ASP A 83 -17.15 -8.30 -5.38
N LEU A 84 -16.83 -7.18 -4.72
CA LEU A 84 -16.47 -5.93 -5.38
C LEU A 84 -14.98 -5.62 -5.18
N ALA A 85 -14.24 -5.56 -6.28
CA ALA A 85 -12.84 -5.15 -6.31
C ALA A 85 -12.48 -4.43 -7.62
N TYR A 86 -11.41 -3.62 -7.54
CA TYR A 86 -10.77 -2.99 -8.68
C TYR A 86 -9.33 -3.48 -8.79
N LEU A 87 -8.80 -3.55 -10.01
CA LEU A 87 -7.41 -3.87 -10.31
C LEU A 87 -6.83 -2.76 -11.20
N LEU A 88 -5.63 -2.28 -10.87
CA LEU A 88 -4.85 -1.39 -11.72
C LEU A 88 -3.63 -2.14 -12.26
N SER A 89 -3.48 -2.18 -13.58
CA SER A 89 -2.24 -2.64 -14.22
C SER A 89 -1.30 -1.48 -14.47
N ALA A 90 -0.02 -1.70 -14.19
CA ALA A 90 1.06 -0.76 -14.44
C ALA A 90 1.77 -1.11 -15.75
N GLY A 91 2.01 -0.09 -16.57
CA GLY A 91 2.68 -0.21 -17.85
C GLY A 91 2.49 1.04 -18.69
N SER A 92 3.35 1.26 -19.69
CA SER A 92 3.26 2.45 -20.54
C SER A 92 2.02 2.39 -21.45
N GLY A 93 1.38 3.52 -21.62
CA GLY A 93 0.24 3.66 -22.53
C GLY A 93 -0.91 2.72 -22.18
N GLU A 94 -1.41 2.00 -23.16
CA GLU A 94 -2.56 1.11 -23.01
C GLU A 94 -2.33 -0.12 -22.10
N LEU A 95 -1.13 -0.31 -21.57
CA LEU A 95 -0.87 -1.30 -20.52
C LEU A 95 -1.31 -0.80 -19.13
N SER A 96 -1.49 0.51 -18.93
CA SER A 96 -2.15 1.08 -17.75
C SER A 96 -3.66 1.01 -17.89
N ARG A 97 -4.30 0.09 -17.17
CA ARG A 97 -5.75 -0.17 -17.24
C ARG A 97 -6.34 -0.35 -15.84
N ILE A 98 -7.60 0.05 -15.70
CA ILE A 98 -8.38 -0.25 -14.50
C ILE A 98 -9.53 -1.20 -14.86
N TYR A 99 -9.63 -2.29 -14.12
CA TYR A 99 -10.71 -3.26 -14.21
C TYR A 99 -11.52 -3.27 -12.93
N LYS A 100 -12.80 -3.64 -13.05
CA LYS A 100 -13.75 -3.80 -11.93
C LYS A 100 -14.48 -5.11 -12.02
N THR A 101 -14.62 -5.80 -10.89
CA THR A 101 -15.58 -6.90 -10.69
C THR A 101 -16.64 -6.51 -9.67
N THR A 102 -17.85 -7.06 -9.80
CA THR A 102 -18.94 -6.96 -8.83
C THR A 102 -19.56 -8.32 -8.49
N ASP A 103 -18.91 -9.39 -8.94
CA ASP A 103 -19.41 -10.77 -8.87
C ASP A 103 -18.33 -11.77 -8.40
N ALA A 104 -17.44 -11.31 -7.51
CA ALA A 104 -16.37 -12.12 -6.93
C ALA A 104 -15.28 -12.54 -7.94
N GLY A 105 -15.07 -11.76 -9.00
CA GLY A 105 -14.08 -12.05 -10.04
C GLY A 105 -14.59 -12.98 -11.14
N LYS A 106 -15.87 -13.40 -11.12
CA LYS A 106 -16.44 -14.23 -12.20
C LYS A 106 -16.45 -13.50 -13.53
N SER A 107 -16.64 -12.18 -13.49
CA SER A 107 -16.48 -11.29 -14.64
C SER A 107 -15.74 -10.02 -14.25
N TRP A 108 -15.05 -9.42 -15.22
CA TRP A 108 -14.32 -8.17 -15.08
C TRP A 108 -14.70 -7.20 -16.19
N THR A 109 -14.98 -5.96 -15.83
CA THR A 109 -15.30 -4.89 -16.77
C THR A 109 -14.12 -3.93 -16.83
N LEU A 110 -13.60 -3.68 -18.02
CA LEU A 110 -12.59 -2.65 -18.27
C LEU A 110 -13.23 -1.27 -18.06
N GLN A 111 -12.70 -0.51 -17.10
CA GLN A 111 -13.21 0.80 -16.70
C GLN A 111 -12.40 1.96 -17.32
N PHE A 112 -11.09 1.75 -17.46
CA PHE A 112 -10.18 2.77 -17.96
C PHE A 112 -9.04 2.11 -18.76
N THR A 113 -8.60 2.79 -19.81
CA THR A 113 -7.36 2.50 -20.54
C THR A 113 -6.64 3.81 -20.80
N ASN A 114 -5.39 3.92 -20.38
CA ASN A 114 -4.58 5.08 -20.70
C ASN A 114 -4.32 5.18 -22.20
N LYS A 115 -4.57 6.34 -22.77
CA LYS A 115 -4.40 6.61 -24.22
C LYS A 115 -3.13 7.37 -24.54
N ASP A 116 -2.48 7.99 -23.53
CA ASP A 116 -1.18 8.60 -23.74
C ASP A 116 -0.09 7.53 -23.78
N PRO A 117 0.63 7.33 -24.90
CA PRO A 117 1.66 6.31 -25.00
C PRO A 117 2.87 6.55 -24.06
N LYS A 118 3.02 7.75 -23.52
CA LYS A 118 4.06 8.11 -22.55
C LYS A 118 3.57 8.00 -21.11
N GLY A 119 2.25 7.97 -20.88
CA GLY A 119 1.67 7.89 -19.56
C GLY A 119 1.86 6.51 -18.95
N PHE A 120 1.97 6.47 -17.63
CA PHE A 120 2.14 5.26 -16.84
C PHE A 120 1.43 5.47 -15.50
N PHE A 121 0.42 4.66 -15.17
CA PHE A 121 -0.28 4.74 -13.89
C PHE A 121 0.33 3.77 -12.88
N ASP A 122 0.57 4.26 -11.66
CA ASP A 122 1.32 3.56 -10.60
C ASP A 122 0.43 2.96 -9.53
N CYS A 123 -0.52 3.74 -9.01
CA CYS A 123 -1.36 3.36 -7.88
C CYS A 123 -2.74 4.01 -7.98
N MET A 124 -3.71 3.41 -7.27
CA MET A 124 -5.05 3.97 -7.07
C MET A 124 -5.47 3.85 -5.60
N ALA A 125 -6.36 4.72 -5.16
CA ALA A 125 -7.00 4.63 -3.86
C ALA A 125 -8.45 5.11 -3.93
N PHE A 126 -9.29 4.61 -3.02
CA PHE A 126 -10.71 4.95 -3.00
C PHE A 126 -11.13 5.43 -1.61
N TRP A 127 -11.82 6.57 -1.54
CA TRP A 127 -12.49 7.01 -0.30
C TRP A 127 -13.71 6.13 0.04
N ASN A 128 -14.36 5.61 -0.99
CA ASN A 128 -15.48 4.68 -0.91
C ASN A 128 -15.68 4.00 -2.27
N ARG A 129 -16.66 3.07 -2.36
CA ARG A 129 -16.93 2.33 -3.60
C ARG A 129 -17.24 3.17 -4.85
N ASP A 130 -17.62 4.45 -4.69
CA ASP A 130 -18.04 5.33 -5.77
C ASP A 130 -16.98 6.36 -6.13
N ARG A 131 -16.11 6.74 -5.15
CA ARG A 131 -15.12 7.80 -5.31
C ARG A 131 -13.70 7.27 -5.17
N GLY A 132 -12.93 7.39 -6.25
CA GLY A 132 -11.54 6.93 -6.31
C GLY A 132 -10.67 7.89 -7.11
N ILE A 133 -9.37 7.72 -6.95
CA ILE A 133 -8.32 8.49 -7.60
C ILE A 133 -7.18 7.56 -7.98
N ALA A 134 -6.54 7.79 -9.12
CA ALA A 134 -5.31 7.11 -9.51
C ALA A 134 -4.26 8.14 -9.91
N VAL A 135 -3.01 7.82 -9.61
CA VAL A 135 -1.84 8.63 -9.93
C VAL A 135 -0.92 7.89 -10.89
N GLY A 136 -0.38 8.63 -11.84
CA GLY A 136 0.65 8.16 -12.77
C GLY A 136 1.86 9.09 -12.81
N ASP A 137 2.89 8.62 -13.48
CA ASP A 137 4.13 9.34 -13.73
C ASP A 137 3.90 10.69 -14.43
N PRO A 138 4.83 11.65 -14.27
CA PRO A 138 4.70 12.93 -14.91
C PRO A 138 4.99 12.85 -16.42
N VAL A 139 4.09 13.45 -17.21
CA VAL A 139 4.24 13.61 -18.65
C VAL A 139 4.52 15.09 -18.98
N ALA A 140 5.38 15.32 -19.96
CA ALA A 140 5.66 16.67 -20.42
C ALA A 140 4.47 17.24 -21.22
N ASP A 141 3.98 18.41 -20.82
CA ASP A 141 3.00 19.17 -21.59
C ASP A 141 3.63 19.80 -22.85
N ASN A 142 2.84 20.49 -23.66
CA ASN A 142 3.28 21.14 -24.90
C ASN A 142 4.37 22.22 -24.68
N SER A 143 4.55 22.70 -23.46
CA SER A 143 5.61 23.65 -23.08
C SER A 143 6.88 22.95 -22.57
N GLY A 144 6.85 21.63 -22.44
CA GLY A 144 7.94 20.82 -21.87
C GLY A 144 7.90 20.74 -20.33
N LYS A 145 6.87 21.30 -19.68
CA LYS A 145 6.71 21.23 -18.23
C LYS A 145 6.15 19.87 -17.83
N LEU A 146 6.80 19.21 -16.86
CA LEU A 146 6.39 17.91 -16.34
C LEU A 146 5.20 18.05 -15.39
N LYS A 147 4.14 17.29 -15.63
CA LYS A 147 2.89 17.27 -14.87
C LYS A 147 2.52 15.84 -14.54
N PHE A 148 2.24 15.57 -13.27
CA PHE A 148 1.71 14.28 -12.85
C PHE A 148 0.35 14.04 -13.49
N GLU A 149 0.11 12.81 -13.99
CA GLU A 149 -1.18 12.39 -14.50
C GLU A 149 -2.03 11.85 -13.34
N LEU A 150 -3.12 12.54 -13.03
CA LEU A 150 -4.11 12.07 -12.08
C LEU A 150 -5.47 11.95 -12.74
N ILE A 151 -6.19 10.87 -12.44
CA ILE A 151 -7.58 10.66 -12.84
C ILE A 151 -8.43 10.36 -11.62
N ALA A 152 -9.69 10.75 -11.64
CA ALA A 152 -10.63 10.49 -10.55
C ALA A 152 -11.98 9.99 -11.09
N THR A 153 -12.67 9.21 -10.25
CA THR A 153 -14.04 8.77 -10.47
C THR A 153 -14.93 9.18 -9.31
N GLU A 154 -16.21 9.47 -9.58
CA GLU A 154 -17.27 9.75 -8.61
C GLU A 154 -18.48 8.81 -8.77
N ASP A 155 -18.39 7.84 -9.69
CA ASP A 155 -19.50 6.95 -10.08
C ASP A 155 -19.12 5.46 -10.08
N GLY A 156 -18.12 5.12 -9.26
CA GLY A 156 -17.65 3.75 -9.12
C GLY A 156 -16.90 3.22 -10.34
N GLY A 157 -16.12 4.10 -10.98
CA GLY A 157 -15.26 3.76 -12.11
C GLY A 157 -15.97 3.71 -13.46
N LYS A 158 -17.27 4.03 -13.54
CA LYS A 158 -17.96 4.10 -14.84
C LYS A 158 -17.35 5.18 -15.73
N ASN A 159 -16.93 6.29 -15.11
CA ASN A 159 -16.20 7.37 -15.74
C ASN A 159 -14.98 7.76 -14.93
N TRP A 160 -13.81 7.77 -15.55
CA TRP A 160 -12.57 8.31 -15.02
C TRP A 160 -12.25 9.60 -15.73
N LYS A 161 -12.05 10.68 -14.99
CA LYS A 161 -11.80 12.02 -15.52
C LYS A 161 -10.45 12.54 -15.07
N PRO A 162 -9.66 13.15 -15.96
CA PRO A 162 -8.42 13.81 -15.58
C PRO A 162 -8.66 14.90 -14.53
N ILE A 163 -7.79 14.94 -13.51
CA ILE A 163 -7.66 16.09 -12.62
C ILE A 163 -6.85 17.16 -13.37
N PRO A 164 -7.28 18.44 -13.37
CA PRO A 164 -6.56 19.49 -14.07
C PRO A 164 -5.10 19.56 -13.63
N PRO A 165 -4.12 19.34 -14.52
CA PRO A 165 -2.71 19.24 -14.13
C PRO A 165 -2.13 20.56 -13.59
N ASP A 166 -2.78 21.70 -13.86
CA ASP A 166 -2.39 23.01 -13.31
C ASP A 166 -2.75 23.19 -11.83
N SER A 167 -3.61 22.33 -11.28
CA SER A 167 -3.93 22.31 -9.85
C SER A 167 -2.86 21.61 -9.02
N ILE A 168 -1.90 20.93 -9.66
CA ILE A 168 -0.87 20.10 -9.04
C ILE A 168 0.49 20.82 -9.19
N PRO A 169 1.30 20.94 -8.13
CA PRO A 169 2.67 21.43 -8.25
C PRO A 169 3.45 20.60 -9.30
N PRO A 170 4.29 21.24 -10.13
CA PRO A 170 4.99 20.54 -11.20
C PRO A 170 5.98 19.50 -10.65
N ALA A 171 6.16 18.44 -11.43
CA ALA A 171 7.22 17.48 -11.20
C ALA A 171 8.60 18.10 -11.52
N ILE A 172 9.61 17.59 -10.84
CA ILE A 172 11.03 17.88 -11.12
C ILE A 172 11.55 16.87 -12.14
N VAL A 173 12.48 17.25 -13.00
CA VAL A 173 13.08 16.33 -13.97
C VAL A 173 13.72 15.14 -13.26
N GLY A 174 13.33 13.94 -13.63
CA GLY A 174 13.76 12.69 -12.99
C GLY A 174 13.00 12.34 -11.70
N GLU A 175 11.86 12.98 -11.44
CA GLU A 175 10.92 12.59 -10.40
C GLU A 175 9.79 11.75 -11.00
N GLY A 176 9.33 10.72 -10.27
CA GLY A 176 8.22 9.85 -10.65
C GLY A 176 7.58 9.20 -9.45
N ALA A 177 6.46 8.52 -9.66
CA ALA A 177 5.85 7.65 -8.67
C ALA A 177 6.41 6.22 -8.80
N PHE A 178 6.03 5.31 -7.91
CA PHE A 178 6.49 3.92 -7.97
C PHE A 178 5.34 2.92 -7.88
N ALA A 179 5.11 2.18 -8.95
CA ALA A 179 4.15 1.07 -9.01
C ALA A 179 4.70 -0.19 -8.30
N ALA A 180 5.08 -0.08 -7.03
CA ALA A 180 5.70 -1.19 -6.31
C ALA A 180 4.66 -2.13 -5.67
N SER A 181 3.66 -1.56 -4.99
CA SER A 181 2.73 -2.28 -4.12
C SER A 181 1.28 -1.75 -4.16
N GLY A 182 0.99 -0.78 -5.06
CA GLY A 182 -0.29 -0.07 -5.07
C GLY A 182 -0.43 1.02 -3.99
N THR A 183 0.55 1.16 -3.09
CA THR A 183 0.44 2.02 -1.91
C THR A 183 1.25 3.32 -2.02
N CYS A 184 1.59 3.79 -3.23
CA CYS A 184 2.19 5.10 -3.45
C CYS A 184 1.19 6.26 -3.27
N ILE A 185 -0.09 5.97 -3.10
CA ILE A 185 -1.18 6.91 -2.82
C ILE A 185 -1.96 6.45 -1.59
N ALA A 186 -2.45 7.40 -0.79
CA ALA A 186 -3.30 7.14 0.36
C ALA A 186 -4.45 8.14 0.42
N VAL A 187 -5.62 7.70 0.89
CA VAL A 187 -6.78 8.55 1.15
C VAL A 187 -7.26 8.42 2.57
N GLN A 188 -7.88 9.50 3.11
CA GLN A 188 -8.41 9.48 4.47
C GLN A 188 -9.66 10.38 4.59
N GLY A 189 -10.64 9.94 5.38
CA GLY A 189 -11.89 10.65 5.56
C GLY A 189 -12.68 10.73 4.25
N SER A 190 -13.14 11.93 3.88
CA SER A 190 -13.93 12.14 2.66
C SER A 190 -13.21 12.96 1.58
N ALA A 191 -12.03 13.55 1.89
CA ALA A 191 -11.40 14.52 1.00
C ALA A 191 -9.87 14.55 1.04
N ASN A 192 -9.24 13.96 2.06
CA ASN A 192 -7.78 13.95 2.13
C ASN A 192 -7.21 12.90 1.18
N VAL A 193 -6.16 13.27 0.47
CA VAL A 193 -5.37 12.37 -0.38
C VAL A 193 -3.92 12.82 -0.40
N TRP A 194 -3.02 11.85 -0.41
CA TRP A 194 -1.58 12.04 -0.53
C TRP A 194 -1.02 11.06 -1.55
N PHE A 195 -0.05 11.49 -2.34
CA PHE A 195 0.79 10.58 -3.12
C PHE A 195 2.26 10.90 -2.93
N ALA A 196 3.09 9.90 -3.08
CA ALA A 196 4.53 9.96 -2.83
C ALA A 196 5.33 9.71 -4.10
N THR A 197 6.50 10.32 -4.16
CA THR A 197 7.39 10.29 -5.32
C THR A 197 8.82 9.91 -4.94
N GLY A 198 9.64 9.65 -5.95
CA GLY A 198 11.05 9.36 -5.81
C GLY A 198 11.84 9.71 -7.07
N GLY A 199 13.02 9.13 -7.20
CA GLY A 199 13.99 9.47 -8.22
C GLY A 199 14.86 10.64 -7.76
N LYS A 200 14.93 11.70 -8.56
CA LYS A 200 15.79 12.84 -8.28
C LYS A 200 15.50 13.55 -6.96
N VAL A 201 14.26 13.52 -6.53
CA VAL A 201 13.75 14.04 -5.24
C VAL A 201 12.79 13.02 -4.63
N ALA A 202 12.52 13.13 -3.32
CA ALA A 202 11.51 12.34 -2.64
C ALA A 202 10.53 13.31 -1.96
N ARG A 203 9.31 13.43 -2.52
CA ARG A 203 8.32 14.41 -2.10
C ARG A 203 6.97 13.74 -1.82
N VAL A 204 6.16 14.40 -1.00
CA VAL A 204 4.76 14.04 -0.77
C VAL A 204 3.87 15.17 -1.26
N PHE A 205 2.96 14.84 -2.15
CA PHE A 205 1.89 15.72 -2.61
C PHE A 205 0.65 15.47 -1.76
N ARG A 206 -0.02 16.55 -1.38
CA ARG A 206 -1.17 16.52 -0.47
C ARG A 206 -2.31 17.38 -0.98
N SER A 207 -3.53 16.85 -0.90
CA SER A 207 -4.79 17.58 -1.09
C SER A 207 -5.73 17.31 0.09
N THR A 208 -6.52 18.32 0.47
CA THR A 208 -7.56 18.21 1.52
C THR A 208 -8.97 18.47 0.97
N ASP A 209 -9.10 18.59 -0.33
CA ASP A 209 -10.34 18.93 -1.04
C ASP A 209 -10.65 17.95 -2.19
N ALA A 210 -10.26 16.67 -1.99
CA ALA A 210 -10.46 15.57 -2.93
C ALA A 210 -9.75 15.77 -4.28
N GLY A 211 -8.52 16.31 -4.24
CA GLY A 211 -7.67 16.47 -5.42
C GLY A 211 -7.94 17.75 -6.23
N LYS A 212 -8.72 18.70 -5.71
CA LYS A 212 -8.99 19.96 -6.43
C LYS A 212 -7.80 20.93 -6.35
N THR A 213 -7.14 20.99 -5.20
CA THR A 213 -5.91 21.77 -4.99
C THR A 213 -4.86 20.94 -4.28
N TRP A 214 -3.59 21.20 -4.58
CA TRP A 214 -2.47 20.41 -4.07
C TRP A 214 -1.35 21.28 -3.53
N SER A 215 -0.75 20.81 -2.44
CA SER A 215 0.53 21.26 -1.91
C SER A 215 1.57 20.14 -1.99
N VAL A 216 2.85 20.47 -1.88
CA VAL A 216 3.94 19.50 -1.92
C VAL A 216 4.93 19.79 -0.79
N ALA A 217 5.44 18.74 -0.16
CA ALA A 217 6.46 18.79 0.89
C ALA A 217 7.67 17.92 0.50
N ASP A 218 8.87 18.43 0.73
CA ASP A 218 10.09 17.64 0.67
C ASP A 218 10.16 16.69 1.87
N THR A 219 10.85 15.57 1.69
CA THR A 219 10.99 14.56 2.74
C THR A 219 12.46 14.20 2.99
N PRO A 220 12.79 13.63 4.15
CA PRO A 220 14.15 13.19 4.45
C PRO A 220 14.51 11.83 3.84
N ILE A 221 13.63 11.22 3.04
CA ILE A 221 13.86 9.88 2.45
C ILE A 221 14.97 9.94 1.40
N SER A 222 15.77 8.89 1.32
CA SER A 222 16.83 8.72 0.29
C SER A 222 16.28 8.97 -1.11
N HIS A 223 17.02 9.76 -1.89
CA HIS A 223 16.70 10.10 -3.27
C HIS A 223 17.98 10.41 -4.07
N GLY A 224 17.86 10.64 -5.37
CA GLY A 224 18.94 11.00 -6.29
C GLY A 224 19.03 10.06 -7.48
N PRO A 225 19.38 8.77 -7.31
CA PRO A 225 19.22 7.76 -8.35
C PRO A 225 17.74 7.46 -8.67
N ASP A 226 17.44 7.07 -9.93
CA ASP A 226 16.07 6.74 -10.37
C ASP A 226 15.46 5.54 -9.63
N SER A 227 16.28 4.75 -8.92
CA SER A 227 15.85 3.60 -8.12
C SER A 227 15.53 3.94 -6.66
N THR A 228 15.69 5.19 -6.25
CA THR A 228 15.52 5.63 -4.87
C THR A 228 14.30 6.51 -4.68
N GLY A 229 13.72 6.48 -3.49
CA GLY A 229 12.61 7.38 -3.15
C GLY A 229 11.62 6.76 -2.19
N ILE A 230 10.39 7.30 -2.19
CA ILE A 230 9.28 6.80 -1.39
C ILE A 230 8.47 5.84 -2.24
N PHE A 231 8.26 4.63 -1.75
CA PHE A 231 7.52 3.57 -2.44
C PHE A 231 6.12 3.36 -1.87
N SER A 232 5.91 3.77 -0.63
CA SER A 232 4.64 3.56 0.06
C SER A 232 4.36 4.69 1.05
N ILE A 233 3.08 5.06 1.13
CA ILE A 233 2.56 6.05 2.06
C ILE A 233 1.28 5.53 2.70
N ALA A 234 1.13 5.72 4.01
CA ALA A 234 -0.08 5.37 4.73
C ALA A 234 -0.46 6.47 5.73
N PHE A 235 -1.75 6.69 5.91
CA PHE A 235 -2.31 7.59 6.92
C PHE A 235 -3.35 6.84 7.74
N ARG A 236 -3.24 6.86 9.09
CA ARG A 236 -4.26 6.28 9.97
C ARG A 236 -5.42 7.24 10.23
N ASP A 237 -5.14 8.55 10.15
CA ASP A 237 -6.10 9.64 10.29
C ASP A 237 -5.64 10.86 9.47
N ALA A 238 -6.28 12.02 9.63
CA ALA A 238 -5.98 13.20 8.82
C ALA A 238 -4.61 13.85 9.10
N ILE A 239 -3.93 13.49 10.22
CA ILE A 239 -2.69 14.13 10.66
C ILE A 239 -1.51 13.19 10.83
N HIS A 240 -1.74 11.89 11.12
CA HIS A 240 -0.66 10.94 11.36
C HIS A 240 -0.40 10.08 10.11
N GLY A 241 0.74 10.30 9.51
CA GLY A 241 1.19 9.61 8.31
C GLY A 241 2.55 8.93 8.48
N VAL A 242 2.81 7.96 7.63
CA VAL A 242 4.09 7.26 7.50
C VAL A 242 4.43 7.09 6.03
N ILE A 243 5.71 7.24 5.69
CA ILE A 243 6.27 6.95 4.38
C ILE A 243 7.44 5.99 4.52
N ALA A 244 7.55 5.08 3.58
CA ALA A 244 8.61 4.09 3.50
C ALA A 244 9.19 4.01 2.08
N GLY A 245 10.50 3.73 2.00
CA GLY A 245 11.18 3.72 0.72
C GLY A 245 12.58 3.15 0.76
N GLY A 246 13.49 3.75 0.03
CA GLY A 246 14.89 3.34 -0.08
C GLY A 246 15.35 3.15 -1.51
N ASP A 247 16.30 2.24 -1.76
CA ASP A 247 16.79 1.87 -3.08
C ASP A 247 16.45 0.41 -3.41
N TYR A 248 15.56 0.18 -4.38
CA TYR A 248 15.18 -1.19 -4.74
C TYR A 248 16.28 -1.97 -5.48
N LYS A 249 17.32 -1.29 -6.00
CA LYS A 249 18.49 -1.93 -6.61
C LYS A 249 19.54 -2.34 -5.58
N HIS A 250 19.52 -1.72 -4.41
CA HIS A 250 20.40 -2.02 -3.28
C HIS A 250 19.57 -2.18 -1.99
N PRO A 251 18.69 -3.19 -1.93
CA PRO A 251 17.68 -3.31 -0.88
C PRO A 251 18.26 -3.55 0.51
N GLU A 252 19.50 -4.03 0.60
CA GLU A 252 20.25 -4.24 1.85
C GLU A 252 20.89 -2.96 2.39
N GLN A 253 20.99 -1.91 1.57
CA GLN A 253 21.69 -0.69 1.96
C GLN A 253 20.92 0.07 3.03
N ASP A 254 21.62 0.41 4.12
CA ASP A 254 21.08 1.28 5.17
C ASP A 254 20.99 2.73 4.70
N GLY A 255 19.93 3.42 5.13
CA GLY A 255 19.73 4.82 4.81
C GLY A 255 18.46 5.40 5.44
N PRO A 256 18.14 6.68 5.16
CA PRO A 256 16.91 7.31 5.62
C PRO A 256 15.70 6.81 4.81
N HIS A 257 15.13 5.69 5.21
CA HIS A 257 14.12 4.96 4.43
C HIS A 257 12.72 4.93 5.07
N LEU A 258 12.55 5.49 6.28
CA LEU A 258 11.28 5.56 6.99
C LEU A 258 11.13 6.93 7.65
N ALA A 259 10.00 7.60 7.43
CA ALA A 259 9.69 8.87 8.09
C ALA A 259 8.21 8.96 8.47
N CYS A 260 7.89 9.77 9.47
CA CYS A 260 6.52 10.02 9.93
C CYS A 260 6.15 11.50 9.89
N SER A 261 4.85 11.76 9.81
CA SER A 261 4.24 13.08 9.91
C SER A 261 3.19 13.07 11.00
N ASN A 262 3.09 14.19 11.75
CA ASN A 262 2.07 14.44 12.78
C ASN A 262 1.25 15.71 12.47
N ASP A 263 1.33 16.20 11.24
CA ASP A 263 0.67 17.43 10.79
C ASP A 263 -0.04 17.28 9.42
N GLY A 264 -0.38 16.04 9.09
CA GLY A 264 -1.09 15.72 7.85
C GLY A 264 -0.19 15.71 6.61
N GLY A 265 1.11 15.50 6.76
CA GLY A 265 2.06 15.44 5.65
C GLY A 265 2.61 16.79 5.22
N LEU A 266 2.47 17.84 6.05
CA LEU A 266 3.10 19.14 5.81
C LEU A 266 4.60 19.08 6.10
N THR A 267 4.98 18.31 7.15
CA THR A 267 6.38 18.03 7.50
C THR A 267 6.60 16.56 7.78
N TRP A 268 7.84 16.09 7.55
CA TRP A 268 8.24 14.70 7.70
C TRP A 268 9.50 14.58 8.55
N ILE A 269 9.44 13.72 9.57
CA ILE A 269 10.52 13.47 10.52
C ILE A 269 11.04 12.06 10.32
N LEU A 270 12.35 11.93 10.11
CA LEU A 270 13.01 10.64 9.93
C LEU A 270 12.82 9.77 11.17
N SER A 271 12.38 8.53 10.97
CA SER A 271 12.35 7.52 12.03
C SER A 271 13.76 6.94 12.24
N THR A 272 14.10 6.75 13.51
CA THR A 272 15.36 6.10 13.92
C THR A 272 15.16 4.69 14.46
N SER A 273 13.93 4.20 14.50
CA SER A 273 13.55 2.96 15.19
C SER A 273 13.61 1.71 14.31
N ALA A 274 13.47 1.83 12.99
CA ALA A 274 13.39 0.69 12.07
C ALA A 274 14.77 0.27 11.52
N PRO A 275 14.93 -0.99 11.08
CA PRO A 275 16.02 -1.34 10.18
C PRO A 275 15.87 -0.49 8.92
N GLN A 276 16.89 0.27 8.58
CA GLN A 276 16.86 1.29 7.52
C GLN A 276 17.14 0.70 6.13
N THR A 277 16.64 -0.49 5.84
CA THR A 277 16.73 -1.14 4.52
C THR A 277 15.62 -0.67 3.59
N TYR A 278 15.64 -1.07 2.32
CA TYR A 278 14.56 -0.77 1.38
C TYR A 278 13.22 -1.40 1.81
N PHE A 279 12.17 -0.60 1.76
CA PHE A 279 10.78 -1.02 1.96
C PHE A 279 9.91 -0.67 0.77
N SER A 280 9.20 -1.66 0.24
CA SER A 280 8.24 -1.51 -0.85
C SER A 280 6.84 -1.12 -0.38
N ALA A 281 6.48 -1.45 0.87
CA ALA A 281 5.18 -1.10 1.44
C ALA A 281 5.25 -0.89 2.95
N VAL A 282 4.33 -0.03 3.44
CA VAL A 282 4.08 0.24 4.85
C VAL A 282 2.58 0.32 5.12
N ALA A 283 2.15 -0.19 6.27
CA ALA A 283 0.78 -0.05 6.76
C ALA A 283 0.76 0.13 8.28
N PHE A 284 -0.21 0.88 8.81
CA PHE A 284 -0.45 0.92 10.25
C PHE A 284 -0.97 -0.44 10.72
N ALA A 285 -0.34 -1.01 11.76
CA ALA A 285 -0.66 -2.34 12.27
C ALA A 285 -2.03 -2.41 12.99
N LYS A 286 -2.51 -1.25 13.45
CA LYS A 286 -3.84 -1.09 14.05
C LYS A 286 -4.44 0.24 13.58
N PRO A 287 -5.00 0.31 12.36
CA PRO A 287 -5.49 1.56 11.78
C PRO A 287 -6.56 2.27 12.62
N SER A 288 -7.33 1.52 13.40
CA SER A 288 -8.42 2.03 14.25
C SER A 288 -7.96 2.46 15.65
N SER A 289 -6.67 2.39 15.98
CA SER A 289 -6.13 2.74 17.31
C SER A 289 -5.19 3.95 17.24
N GLU A 290 -4.94 4.59 18.38
CA GLU A 290 -3.95 5.65 18.52
C GLU A 290 -2.49 5.14 18.48
N SER A 291 -2.28 3.83 18.40
CA SER A 291 -0.96 3.22 18.31
C SER A 291 -0.22 3.66 17.05
N GLY A 292 1.03 4.07 17.19
CA GLY A 292 1.95 4.34 16.08
C GLY A 292 2.59 3.08 15.48
N ALA A 293 2.11 1.89 15.85
CA ALA A 293 2.65 0.63 15.36
C ALA A 293 2.41 0.44 13.86
N ILE A 294 3.45 -0.01 13.15
CA ILE A 294 3.42 -0.24 11.71
C ILE A 294 3.96 -1.62 11.33
N LEU A 295 3.56 -2.08 10.15
CA LEU A 295 4.20 -3.16 9.41
C LEU A 295 4.91 -2.56 8.20
N VAL A 296 6.17 -2.91 8.00
CA VAL A 296 6.95 -2.58 6.79
C VAL A 296 7.40 -3.85 6.12
N VAL A 297 7.34 -3.88 4.80
CA VAL A 297 7.77 -5.02 4.00
C VAL A 297 8.66 -4.57 2.85
N GLY A 298 9.63 -5.42 2.49
CA GLY A 298 10.55 -5.16 1.39
C GLY A 298 11.20 -6.44 0.89
N SER A 299 12.01 -6.33 -0.15
CA SER A 299 12.64 -7.49 -0.80
C SER A 299 13.78 -8.11 0.03
N PHE A 300 14.33 -7.38 0.98
CA PHE A 300 15.42 -7.84 1.85
C PHE A 300 14.93 -8.15 3.26
N ARG A 301 14.06 -7.30 3.84
CA ARG A 301 13.57 -7.43 5.22
C ARG A 301 12.13 -6.93 5.36
N SER A 302 11.42 -7.53 6.30
CA SER A 302 10.11 -7.09 6.75
C SER A 302 10.12 -6.97 8.27
N ALA A 303 9.40 -6.00 8.83
CA ALA A 303 9.42 -5.75 10.27
C ALA A 303 8.07 -5.23 10.78
N TYR A 304 7.84 -5.47 12.06
CA TYR A 304 6.83 -4.84 12.88
C TYR A 304 7.52 -3.87 13.84
N GLU A 305 7.05 -2.64 13.88
CA GLU A 305 7.54 -1.55 14.74
C GLU A 305 6.42 -1.08 15.66
N ASP A 306 6.65 -1.08 16.98
CA ASP A 306 5.62 -0.76 17.99
C ASP A 306 5.22 0.73 17.98
N ASP A 307 6.16 1.65 17.69
CA ASP A 307 5.90 3.09 17.68
C ASP A 307 6.98 3.84 16.91
N ILE A 308 6.63 4.33 15.73
CA ILE A 308 7.53 5.08 14.86
C ILE A 308 7.78 6.53 15.31
N ALA A 309 6.93 7.07 16.20
CA ALA A 309 7.06 8.43 16.71
C ALA A 309 8.12 8.55 17.81
N LYS A 310 8.61 7.43 18.35
CA LYS A 310 9.69 7.44 19.33
C LYS A 310 11.02 7.80 18.69
N THR A 311 11.48 9.02 18.93
CA THR A 311 12.80 9.51 18.49
C THR A 311 13.95 9.09 19.40
N SER A 312 13.71 8.26 20.42
CA SER A 312 14.73 7.87 21.38
C SER A 312 15.47 6.61 20.93
N SER A 313 16.80 6.61 21.07
CA SER A 313 17.74 5.53 20.79
C SER A 313 17.57 4.25 21.65
N ALA A 314 16.53 4.14 22.46
CA ALA A 314 16.19 2.91 23.16
C ALA A 314 15.61 1.92 22.15
N LYS A 315 16.28 0.76 21.97
CA LYS A 315 15.74 -0.36 21.18
C LYS A 315 14.30 -0.59 21.61
N ALA A 316 13.37 -0.45 20.65
CA ALA A 316 11.95 -0.73 20.89
C ALA A 316 11.83 -2.18 21.42
N SER A 317 11.20 -2.35 22.56
CA SER A 317 11.10 -3.64 23.26
C SER A 317 10.17 -4.66 22.58
N GLY A 318 9.67 -4.36 21.37
CA GLY A 318 8.70 -5.17 20.62
C GLY A 318 9.02 -5.37 19.15
N GLN A 319 10.21 -4.95 18.69
CA GLN A 319 10.59 -5.12 17.28
C GLN A 319 10.69 -6.59 16.90
N LYS A 320 9.92 -7.00 15.86
CA LYS A 320 10.04 -8.31 15.21
C LYS A 320 10.43 -8.09 13.76
N SER A 321 11.38 -8.84 13.25
CA SER A 321 11.78 -8.79 11.84
C SER A 321 11.83 -10.19 11.23
N TRP A 322 11.60 -10.25 9.91
CA TRP A 322 11.61 -11.46 9.12
C TRP A 322 12.35 -11.24 7.80
N ASP A 323 13.09 -12.26 7.36
CA ASP A 323 13.85 -12.22 6.10
C ASP A 323 13.00 -12.75 4.92
N TRP A 324 11.77 -12.26 4.80
CA TRP A 324 10.89 -12.57 3.67
C TRP A 324 11.00 -11.49 2.59
N ASN A 325 11.10 -11.95 1.35
CA ASN A 325 10.98 -11.08 0.18
C ASN A 325 9.49 -10.82 -0.07
N LEU A 326 9.03 -9.64 0.29
CA LEU A 326 7.63 -9.22 0.18
C LEU A 326 7.51 -7.92 -0.63
N ASN A 327 6.42 -7.79 -1.38
CA ASN A 327 6.14 -6.63 -2.22
C ASN A 327 5.11 -5.69 -1.62
N ALA A 328 4.05 -6.23 -1.02
CA ALA A 328 2.95 -5.43 -0.49
C ALA A 328 2.44 -5.99 0.84
N VAL A 329 1.83 -5.12 1.65
CA VAL A 329 1.15 -5.45 2.90
C VAL A 329 -0.13 -4.61 3.03
N SER A 330 -1.19 -5.24 3.52
CA SER A 330 -2.44 -4.56 3.87
C SER A 330 -2.94 -5.08 5.22
N VAL A 331 -3.60 -4.20 5.96
CA VAL A 331 -4.10 -4.46 7.32
C VAL A 331 -5.58 -4.12 7.39
N SER A 332 -6.39 -5.03 7.93
CA SER A 332 -7.81 -4.79 8.18
C SER A 332 -8.02 -3.77 9.31
N ALA A 333 -9.25 -3.27 9.43
CA ALA A 333 -9.60 -2.36 10.52
C ALA A 333 -9.45 -3.01 11.94
N THR A 334 -9.45 -4.33 12.02
CA THR A 334 -9.31 -5.13 13.26
C THR A 334 -7.87 -5.61 13.50
N GLY A 335 -6.95 -5.33 12.55
CA GLY A 335 -5.51 -5.54 12.72
C GLY A 335 -4.97 -6.84 12.12
N GLU A 336 -5.81 -7.67 11.46
CA GLU A 336 -5.32 -8.80 10.68
C GLU A 336 -4.59 -8.27 9.44
N ALA A 337 -3.42 -8.81 9.19
CA ALA A 337 -2.61 -8.38 8.06
C ALA A 337 -2.25 -9.54 7.13
N ILE A 338 -2.16 -9.23 5.84
CA ILE A 338 -1.62 -10.13 4.82
C ILE A 338 -0.55 -9.38 4.07
N ALA A 339 0.59 -10.05 3.87
CA ALA A 339 1.64 -9.58 3.00
C ALA A 339 1.85 -10.56 1.83
N VAL A 340 2.20 -10.03 0.67
CA VAL A 340 2.39 -10.81 -0.55
C VAL A 340 3.73 -10.53 -1.20
N GLY A 341 4.24 -11.51 -1.96
CA GLY A 341 5.55 -11.42 -2.58
C GLY A 341 5.72 -12.29 -3.83
N PRO A 342 6.97 -12.43 -4.31
CA PRO A 342 7.28 -13.22 -5.48
C PRO A 342 6.91 -14.69 -5.32
N LYS A 343 6.71 -15.38 -6.47
CA LYS A 343 6.44 -16.83 -6.54
C LYS A 343 5.20 -17.26 -5.75
N GLY A 344 4.19 -16.41 -5.73
CA GLY A 344 2.93 -16.68 -5.03
C GLY A 344 3.04 -16.66 -3.51
N LEU A 345 4.08 -16.05 -2.94
CA LEU A 345 4.23 -15.97 -1.49
C LEU A 345 3.10 -15.14 -0.88
N ILE A 346 2.38 -15.73 0.07
CA ILE A 346 1.39 -15.05 0.92
C ILE A 346 1.71 -15.36 2.38
N VAL A 347 1.75 -14.32 3.19
CA VAL A 347 2.01 -14.43 4.63
C VAL A 347 0.86 -13.79 5.40
N GLY A 348 0.14 -14.58 6.17
CA GLY A 348 -0.83 -14.10 7.15
C GLY A 348 -0.11 -13.67 8.42
N ILE A 349 -0.34 -12.44 8.87
CA ILE A 349 0.27 -11.84 10.05
C ILE A 349 -0.86 -11.58 11.06
N PRO A 350 -0.86 -12.22 12.22
CA PRO A 350 -1.89 -12.02 13.23
C PRO A 350 -1.85 -10.60 13.81
N PRO A 351 -2.97 -10.09 14.36
CA PRO A 351 -3.02 -8.78 14.99
C PRO A 351 -1.94 -8.63 16.06
N ALA A 352 -1.31 -7.47 16.11
CA ALA A 352 -0.44 -7.09 17.20
C ALA A 352 -1.26 -6.94 18.50
N ARG A 353 -0.85 -7.58 19.58
CA ARG A 353 -1.52 -7.55 20.89
C ARG A 353 -1.10 -6.35 21.71
#